data_04ce4c006e98727524bcfb7493f27432
#
_entry.id   04ce4c006e98727524bcfb7493f27432
#
_cell.length_a   1.000
_cell.length_b   1.000
_cell.length_c   1.000
_cell.angle_alpha   90.00
_cell.angle_beta   90.00
_cell.angle_gamma   90.00
#
_symmetry.space_group_name_H-M   'P 1'
#
loop_
_entity.id
_entity.type
_entity.pdbx_description
1 polymer ?
#
loop_
_entity_poly.entity_id
_entity_poly.type
_entity_poly.pdbx_seq_one_letter_code
_entity_poly.pdbx_strand_id
1 'polypeptide(L)'
;MDAKKETVEAGSEAPKSDFIQRADEMSDVLMDMADQKAASRAVVMVAIENDDKGDTDSTGALGGNEGQLLVLFRAMWKDKEIGRFMKMVAFYELGKFALNNGRK
;
A
#
# COMPACT_ATOMS: atom_id res chain seq x y z
N MET A 1 -13.51 -3.87 -10.49
CA MET A 1 -12.09 -4.14 -10.23
C MET A 1 -11.99 -5.32 -9.28
N ASP A 2 -11.18 -6.25 -9.63
CA ASP A 2 -11.02 -7.44 -8.80
C ASP A 2 -10.04 -7.14 -7.65
N ALA A 3 -10.22 -7.86 -6.56
CA ALA A 3 -9.30 -7.78 -5.44
C ALA A 3 -7.91 -8.28 -5.86
N LYS A 4 -6.89 -7.59 -5.40
CA LYS A 4 -5.53 -7.94 -5.78
C LYS A 4 -4.60 -7.85 -4.57
N LYS A 5 -3.83 -8.90 -4.38
CA LYS A 5 -2.82 -8.94 -3.35
C LYS A 5 -1.44 -8.97 -4.01
N GLU A 6 -0.54 -8.16 -3.50
CA GLU A 6 0.83 -8.12 -4.00
C GLU A 6 1.80 -8.34 -2.86
N THR A 7 2.81 -9.17 -3.11
CA THR A 7 3.92 -9.37 -2.20
C THR A 7 5.20 -9.03 -2.94
N VAL A 8 5.99 -8.15 -2.36
CA VAL A 8 7.24 -7.71 -2.96
C VAL A 8 8.38 -8.05 -2.02
N GLU A 9 9.36 -8.79 -2.53
CA GLU A 9 10.56 -9.07 -1.78
C GLU A 9 11.74 -8.38 -2.45
N ALA A 10 12.48 -7.61 -1.67
CA ALA A 10 13.62 -6.86 -2.19
C ALA A 10 14.91 -7.62 -1.94
N GLY A 11 15.10 -8.68 -2.70
CA GLY A 11 16.38 -9.37 -2.76
C GLY A 11 16.70 -10.35 -1.65
N SER A 12 15.75 -10.67 -0.79
CA SER A 12 16.00 -11.60 0.30
C SER A 12 15.15 -12.86 0.14
N GLU A 13 15.78 -14.02 0.29
CA GLU A 13 15.09 -15.31 0.34
C GLU A 13 14.81 -15.76 1.77
N ALA A 14 15.12 -14.92 2.75
CA ALA A 14 14.88 -15.22 4.14
C ALA A 14 13.39 -15.38 4.43
N PRO A 15 13.01 -16.21 5.41
CA PRO A 15 11.60 -16.30 5.82
C PRO A 15 11.07 -14.94 6.22
N LYS A 16 9.79 -14.70 5.96
CA LYS A 16 9.15 -13.47 6.37
C LYS A 16 9.16 -13.34 7.89
N SER A 17 9.33 -12.12 8.38
CA SER A 17 9.22 -11.84 9.80
C SER A 17 7.80 -12.09 10.29
N ASP A 18 7.64 -12.23 11.59
CA ASP A 18 6.32 -12.39 12.20
C ASP A 18 5.41 -11.21 11.83
N PHE A 19 5.96 -10.01 11.80
CA PHE A 19 5.19 -8.82 11.45
C PHE A 19 4.65 -8.90 10.03
N ILE A 20 5.50 -9.18 9.05
CA ILE A 20 5.08 -9.27 7.65
C ILE A 20 4.15 -10.45 7.43
N GLN A 21 4.41 -11.57 8.10
CA GLN A 21 3.56 -12.75 8.00
C GLN A 21 2.16 -12.46 8.52
N ARG A 22 2.05 -11.78 9.66
CA ARG A 22 0.75 -11.37 10.21
C ARG A 22 0.01 -10.41 9.29
N ALA A 23 0.73 -9.44 8.76
CA ALA A 23 0.13 -8.48 7.82
C ALA A 23 -0.40 -9.20 6.59
N ASP A 24 0.35 -10.19 6.10
CA ASP A 24 -0.05 -10.98 4.94
C ASP A 24 -1.34 -11.77 5.22
N GLU A 25 -1.40 -12.43 6.36
CA GLU A 25 -2.59 -13.18 6.77
C GLU A 25 -3.81 -12.29 6.93
N MET A 26 -3.65 -11.12 7.57
CA MET A 26 -4.73 -10.18 7.75
C MET A 26 -5.19 -9.59 6.42
N SER A 27 -4.26 -9.37 5.52
CA SER A 27 -4.58 -8.89 4.17
C SER A 27 -5.47 -9.88 3.43
N ASP A 28 -5.16 -11.16 3.53
CA ASP A 28 -5.96 -12.21 2.89
C ASP A 28 -7.39 -12.20 3.40
N VAL A 29 -7.57 -12.11 4.72
CA VAL A 29 -8.90 -12.08 5.33
C VAL A 29 -9.69 -10.87 4.85
N LEU A 30 -9.06 -9.69 4.88
CA LEU A 30 -9.75 -8.46 4.50
C LEU A 30 -10.07 -8.42 3.01
N MET A 31 -9.19 -8.99 2.17
CA MET A 31 -9.46 -9.08 0.74
C MET A 31 -10.68 -9.95 0.46
N ASP A 32 -10.76 -11.10 1.12
CA ASP A 32 -11.91 -11.98 0.97
C ASP A 32 -13.20 -11.28 1.39
N MET A 33 -13.16 -10.58 2.51
CA MET A 33 -14.33 -9.85 3.00
C MET A 33 -14.73 -8.71 2.06
N ALA A 34 -13.76 -8.03 1.49
CA ALA A 34 -14.04 -6.96 0.52
C ALA A 34 -14.67 -7.53 -0.74
N ASP A 35 -14.17 -8.67 -1.21
CA ASP A 35 -14.72 -9.33 -2.43
C ASP A 35 -16.18 -9.75 -2.27
N GLN A 36 -16.57 -10.14 -1.07
CA GLN A 36 -17.95 -10.55 -0.81
C GLN A 36 -18.96 -9.44 -1.10
N LYS A 37 -18.52 -8.18 -0.94
CA LYS A 37 -19.37 -7.01 -1.20
C LYS A 37 -18.56 -5.91 -1.88
N ALA A 38 -17.99 -6.24 -3.03
CA ALA A 38 -17.08 -5.34 -3.73
C ALA A 38 -17.72 -4.00 -4.08
N ALA A 39 -19.05 -3.97 -4.29
CA ALA A 39 -19.75 -2.73 -4.61
C ALA A 39 -19.82 -1.75 -3.44
N SER A 40 -19.65 -2.22 -2.20
CA SER A 40 -19.81 -1.39 -1.02
C SER A 40 -18.59 -1.40 -0.10
N ARG A 41 -17.57 -2.16 -0.42
CA ARG A 41 -16.38 -2.28 0.40
C ARG A 41 -15.13 -1.98 -0.40
N ALA A 42 -14.16 -1.40 0.29
CA ALA A 42 -12.82 -1.23 -0.26
C ALA A 42 -11.81 -1.40 0.87
N VAL A 43 -10.66 -1.94 0.54
CA VAL A 43 -9.58 -2.10 1.50
C VAL A 43 -8.25 -1.82 0.81
N VAL A 44 -7.38 -1.12 1.50
CA VAL A 44 -5.97 -1.01 1.14
C VAL A 44 -5.17 -1.32 2.40
N MET A 45 -4.16 -2.14 2.25
CA MET A 45 -3.32 -2.55 3.36
C MET A 45 -1.90 -2.75 2.85
N VAL A 46 -0.95 -2.11 3.51
CA VAL A 46 0.45 -2.22 3.14
C VAL A 46 1.27 -2.30 4.41
N ALA A 47 2.23 -3.18 4.43
CA ALA A 47 3.18 -3.27 5.52
C ALA A 47 4.59 -3.42 4.95
N ILE A 48 5.55 -2.83 5.63
CA ILE A 48 6.95 -2.87 5.21
C ILE A 48 7.82 -3.05 6.45
N GLU A 49 8.89 -3.79 6.28
CA GLU A 49 9.88 -3.99 7.33
C GLU A 49 11.27 -4.05 6.71
N ASN A 50 12.19 -3.36 7.32
CA ASN A 50 13.61 -3.44 6.96
C ASN A 50 14.32 -4.30 8.00
N ASP A 51 15.17 -5.21 7.54
CA ASP A 51 15.96 -6.01 8.45
C ASP A 51 17.28 -5.29 8.81
N ASP A 52 18.08 -5.93 9.66
CA ASP A 52 19.34 -5.35 10.14
C ASP A 52 20.37 -5.20 9.02
N LYS A 53 20.19 -5.90 7.93
CA LYS A 53 21.11 -5.88 6.78
C LYS A 53 20.72 -4.87 5.73
N GLY A 54 19.60 -4.16 5.96
CA GLY A 54 19.11 -3.18 5.00
C GLY A 54 18.18 -3.76 3.93
N ASP A 55 17.88 -5.05 3.99
CA ASP A 55 16.91 -5.64 3.07
C ASP A 55 15.50 -5.26 3.50
N THR A 56 14.65 -5.03 2.51
CA THR A 56 13.27 -4.62 2.74
C THR A 56 12.32 -5.72 2.31
N ASP A 57 11.36 -6.03 3.16
CA ASP A 57 10.28 -6.95 2.83
C ASP A 57 8.95 -6.20 2.97
N SER A 58 8.01 -6.49 2.11
CA SER A 58 6.72 -5.81 2.15
C SER A 58 5.60 -6.72 1.66
N THR A 59 4.40 -6.41 2.10
CA THR A 59 3.20 -7.06 1.60
C THR A 59 2.11 -6.01 1.47
N GLY A 60 1.20 -6.20 0.52
CA GLY A 60 0.13 -5.26 0.33
C GLY A 60 -1.08 -5.91 -0.29
N ALA A 61 -2.22 -5.28 -0.08
CA ALA A 61 -3.49 -5.74 -0.61
C ALA A 61 -4.34 -4.55 -1.02
N LEU A 62 -5.03 -4.70 -2.13
CA LEU A 62 -5.93 -3.69 -2.65
C LEU A 62 -7.19 -4.40 -3.13
N GLY A 63 -8.32 -4.11 -2.53
CA GLY A 63 -9.58 -4.78 -2.87
C GLY A 63 -10.76 -3.84 -2.91
N GLY A 64 -11.81 -4.26 -3.63
CA GLY A 64 -13.01 -3.48 -3.82
C GLY A 64 -13.10 -2.92 -5.23
N ASN A 65 -14.21 -2.23 -5.55
CA ASN A 65 -14.34 -1.63 -6.87
C ASN A 65 -13.66 -0.27 -6.93
N GLU A 66 -13.45 0.20 -8.15
CA GLU A 66 -12.72 1.43 -8.39
C GLU A 66 -13.36 2.64 -7.70
N GLY A 67 -14.69 2.74 -7.74
CA GLY A 67 -15.40 3.84 -7.11
C GLY A 67 -15.17 3.89 -5.61
N GLN A 68 -15.26 2.74 -4.95
CA GLN A 68 -15.02 2.67 -3.52
C GLN A 68 -13.56 2.92 -3.16
N LEU A 69 -12.65 2.47 -4.00
CA LEU A 69 -11.23 2.72 -3.79
C LEU A 69 -10.91 4.20 -3.89
N LEU A 70 -11.54 4.91 -4.83
CA LEU A 70 -11.36 6.36 -4.95
C LEU A 70 -11.87 7.08 -3.71
N VAL A 71 -13.01 6.65 -3.17
CA VAL A 71 -13.54 7.22 -1.92
C VAL A 71 -12.55 6.97 -0.77
N LEU A 72 -12.01 5.75 -0.70
CA LEU A 72 -11.04 5.38 0.34
C LEU A 72 -9.77 6.24 0.26
N PHE A 73 -9.18 6.35 -0.93
CA PHE A 73 -7.95 7.14 -1.08
C PHE A 73 -8.20 8.62 -0.80
N ARG A 74 -9.38 9.12 -1.17
CA ARG A 74 -9.74 10.49 -0.87
C ARG A 74 -9.88 10.72 0.64
N ALA A 75 -10.46 9.76 1.35
CA ALA A 75 -10.56 9.82 2.81
C ALA A 75 -9.18 9.81 3.45
N MET A 76 -8.27 8.98 2.93
CA MET A 76 -6.88 8.95 3.41
C MET A 76 -6.18 10.29 3.21
N TRP A 77 -6.40 10.91 2.05
CA TRP A 77 -5.82 12.23 1.74
C TRP A 77 -6.29 13.30 2.72
N LYS A 78 -7.53 13.21 3.16
CA LYS A 78 -8.12 14.17 4.10
C LYS A 78 -7.81 13.87 5.56
N ASP A 79 -7.31 12.67 5.84
CA ASP A 79 -6.96 12.30 7.21
C ASP A 79 -5.79 13.14 7.70
N LYS A 80 -5.81 13.47 8.99
CA LYS A 80 -4.83 14.38 9.57
C LYS A 80 -3.41 13.83 9.50
N GLU A 81 -3.22 12.56 9.81
CA GLU A 81 -1.89 11.95 9.83
C GLU A 81 -1.54 11.28 8.51
N ILE A 82 -2.43 10.40 8.02
CA ILE A 82 -2.20 9.69 6.77
C ILE A 82 -2.07 10.68 5.62
N GLY A 83 -2.98 11.64 5.56
CA GLY A 83 -2.96 12.65 4.51
C GLY A 83 -1.71 13.49 4.53
N ARG A 84 -1.19 13.79 5.72
CA ARG A 84 0.08 14.53 5.83
C ARG A 84 1.21 13.75 5.17
N PHE A 85 1.35 12.47 5.48
CA PHE A 85 2.40 11.66 4.88
C PHE A 85 2.20 11.48 3.38
N MET A 86 0.97 11.30 2.94
CA MET A 86 0.67 11.20 1.50
C MET A 86 1.09 12.46 0.76
N LYS A 87 0.79 13.63 1.34
CA LYS A 87 1.16 14.91 0.75
C LYS A 87 2.67 15.12 0.73
N MET A 88 3.36 14.70 1.78
CA MET A 88 4.81 14.77 1.84
C MET A 88 5.44 13.93 0.73
N VAL A 89 4.97 12.71 0.54
CA VAL A 89 5.48 11.83 -0.52
C VAL A 89 5.16 12.41 -1.89
N ALA A 90 3.92 12.88 -2.09
CA ALA A 90 3.52 13.47 -3.37
C ALA A 90 4.38 14.69 -3.69
N PHE A 91 4.61 15.53 -2.70
CA PHE A 91 5.43 16.73 -2.89
C PHE A 91 6.88 16.36 -3.25
N TYR A 92 7.44 15.39 -2.56
CA TYR A 92 8.79 14.91 -2.81
C TYR A 92 8.92 14.33 -4.22
N GLU A 93 7.99 13.49 -4.62
CA GLU A 93 8.03 12.85 -5.93
C GLU A 93 7.81 13.86 -7.06
N LEU A 94 6.91 14.82 -6.86
CA LEU A 94 6.70 15.90 -7.84
C LEU A 94 7.94 16.77 -7.96
N GLY A 95 8.62 17.03 -6.85
CA GLY A 95 9.86 17.79 -6.87
C GLY A 95 10.95 17.08 -7.67
N LYS A 96 11.10 15.77 -7.47
CA LYS A 96 12.05 14.96 -8.25
C LYS A 96 11.72 14.98 -9.73
N PHE A 97 10.45 14.81 -10.04
CA PHE A 97 9.97 14.84 -11.42
C PHE A 97 10.30 16.19 -12.09
N ALA A 98 10.01 17.27 -11.39
CA ALA A 98 10.27 18.61 -11.92
C ALA A 98 11.76 18.84 -12.14
N LEU A 99 12.61 18.42 -11.20
CA LEU A 99 14.05 18.56 -11.33
C LEU A 99 14.58 17.76 -12.53
N ASN A 100 14.13 16.53 -12.67
CA ASN A 100 14.60 15.67 -13.76
C ASN A 100 14.16 16.19 -15.12
N ASN A 101 12.96 16.72 -15.21
CA ASN A 101 12.43 17.23 -16.48
C ASN A 101 12.88 18.65 -16.78
N GLY A 102 13.27 19.42 -15.77
CA GLY A 102 13.77 20.77 -15.95
C GLY A 102 15.21 20.86 -16.36
N ARG A 103 15.92 19.76 -16.39
CA ARG A 103 17.36 19.70 -16.69
C ARG A 103 17.65 19.31 -18.14
N LYS A 104 16.98 19.85 -19.02
CA LYS A 104 17.31 19.56 -20.41
C LYS A 104 18.50 20.37 -20.93
#